data_f645d7b7292d08f810909bc397864b85
#
_entry.id   f645d7b7292d08f810909bc397864b85
#
_cell.length_a   1.000
_cell.length_b   1.000
_cell.length_c   1.000
_cell.angle_alpha   90.00
_cell.angle_beta   90.00
_cell.angle_gamma   90.00
#
_symmetry.space_group_name_H-M   'P 1'
#
loop_
_entity.id
_entity.type
_entity.pdbx_description
1 polymer ?
#
loop_
_entity_poly.entity_id
_entity_poly.type
_entity_poly.pdbx_seq_one_letter_code
_entity_poly.pdbx_strand_id
1 'polypeptide(L)'
;MLIAHISDTHIRNLKYHYEYRQAFEDLYDKLRDQRPDIIVHTGDIAHTKTQLSPEYFELTSEFLSELASIAPLYVILGNHDGNLKNIERQDAITPIVEALQNKNIHLLKDSGEVEINDEVTLNVLSVFDRDNWNEPSNPSKINVALYHGSISGCETGQGFTITQGDDTASIFKGFDFALLGDIHKRQQMDTEGRVWYAGSTVQQNFGESLRKGYLLWNIHSKDDWTVEFHAIRNPRPFISIYLDRNGDLPETHVPRDAYLRIVSQYDLPLTKL
;
A
#
# COMPACT_ATOMS: atom_id res chain seq x y z
N MET A 1 -20.42 -5.52 0.29
CA MET A 1 -19.60 -4.31 0.03
C MET A 1 -18.33 -4.68 -0.69
N LEU A 2 -18.00 -3.96 -1.77
CA LEU A 2 -16.80 -4.17 -2.55
C LEU A 2 -15.77 -3.07 -2.23
N ILE A 3 -14.62 -3.46 -1.64
CA ILE A 3 -13.57 -2.53 -1.19
C ILE A 3 -12.31 -2.76 -2.00
N ALA A 4 -11.80 -1.74 -2.67
CA ALA A 4 -10.47 -1.77 -3.25
C ALA A 4 -9.44 -1.31 -2.21
N HIS A 5 -8.51 -2.18 -1.83
CA HIS A 5 -7.48 -1.92 -0.83
C HIS A 5 -6.13 -1.70 -1.51
N ILE A 6 -5.68 -0.47 -1.51
CA ILE A 6 -4.42 0.04 -2.07
C ILE A 6 -3.51 0.44 -0.91
N SER A 7 -2.20 0.31 -1.06
CA SER A 7 -1.23 0.71 -0.03
C SER A 7 0.15 1.03 -0.60
N ASP A 8 0.96 1.72 0.16
CA ASP A 8 2.42 1.85 -0.04
C ASP A 8 2.77 2.27 -1.48
N THR A 9 2.14 3.36 -1.94
CA THR A 9 2.37 3.87 -3.30
C THR A 9 3.75 4.51 -3.44
N HIS A 10 4.24 5.16 -2.38
CA HIS A 10 5.56 5.77 -2.29
C HIS A 10 5.93 6.64 -3.49
N ILE A 11 5.06 7.58 -3.84
CA ILE A 11 5.34 8.54 -4.91
C ILE A 11 6.63 9.30 -4.58
N ARG A 12 7.63 9.16 -5.46
CA ARG A 12 8.95 9.77 -5.27
C ARG A 12 8.94 11.20 -5.75
N ASN A 13 9.81 12.01 -5.17
CA ASN A 13 9.89 13.44 -5.43
C ASN A 13 10.08 13.78 -6.92
N LEU A 14 11.16 13.28 -7.55
CA LEU A 14 11.52 13.60 -8.94
C LEU A 14 11.89 12.35 -9.76
N LYS A 15 11.47 11.16 -9.32
CA LYS A 15 11.85 9.91 -9.97
C LYS A 15 10.64 9.08 -10.34
N TYR A 16 10.71 8.43 -11.47
CA TYR A 16 9.76 7.42 -11.94
C TYR A 16 8.34 7.94 -12.18
N HIS A 17 8.15 9.26 -12.36
CA HIS A 17 6.81 9.84 -12.56
C HIS A 17 6.14 9.32 -13.83
N TYR A 18 6.91 9.05 -14.88
CA TYR A 18 6.40 8.44 -16.10
C TYR A 18 5.90 7.00 -15.84
N GLU A 19 6.66 6.21 -15.09
CA GLU A 19 6.30 4.85 -14.70
C GLU A 19 5.08 4.83 -13.77
N TYR A 20 5.02 5.76 -12.81
CA TYR A 20 3.84 5.91 -11.96
C TYR A 20 2.58 6.19 -12.78
N ARG A 21 2.62 7.17 -13.69
CA ARG A 21 1.46 7.51 -14.52
C ARG A 21 0.96 6.30 -15.31
N GLN A 22 1.83 5.52 -15.92
CA GLN A 22 1.45 4.31 -16.67
C GLN A 22 0.87 3.20 -15.77
N ALA A 23 1.43 3.02 -14.57
CA ALA A 23 0.92 2.06 -13.60
C ALA A 23 -0.46 2.49 -13.06
N PHE A 24 -0.61 3.80 -12.80
CA PHE A 24 -1.86 4.36 -12.30
C PHE A 24 -2.98 4.34 -13.35
N GLU A 25 -2.69 4.59 -14.63
CA GLU A 25 -3.67 4.43 -15.71
C GLU A 25 -4.27 3.01 -15.70
N ASP A 26 -3.42 1.97 -15.63
CA ASP A 26 -3.89 0.57 -15.57
C ASP A 26 -4.67 0.27 -14.27
N LEU A 27 -4.27 0.87 -13.14
CA LEU A 27 -5.01 0.81 -11.88
C LEU A 27 -6.41 1.42 -12.02
N TYR A 28 -6.51 2.64 -12.56
CA TYR A 28 -7.78 3.35 -12.71
C TYR A 28 -8.73 2.60 -13.65
N ASP A 29 -8.23 2.09 -14.78
CA ASP A 29 -9.04 1.32 -15.72
C ASP A 29 -9.64 0.07 -15.07
N LYS A 30 -8.82 -0.67 -14.31
CA LYS A 30 -9.29 -1.85 -13.56
C LYS A 30 -10.32 -1.49 -12.50
N LEU A 31 -10.08 -0.43 -11.75
CA LEU A 31 -11.03 0.03 -10.73
C LEU A 31 -12.36 0.50 -11.35
N ARG A 32 -12.33 1.20 -12.50
CA ARG A 32 -13.54 1.60 -13.23
C ARG A 32 -14.35 0.40 -13.72
N ASP A 33 -13.66 -0.66 -14.17
CA ASP A 33 -14.32 -1.90 -14.60
C ASP A 33 -14.94 -2.65 -13.42
N GLN A 34 -14.25 -2.71 -12.27
CA GLN A 34 -14.69 -3.42 -11.07
C GLN A 34 -15.75 -2.67 -10.27
N ARG A 35 -15.77 -1.33 -10.34
CA ARG A 35 -16.72 -0.46 -9.64
C ARG A 35 -16.80 -0.73 -8.13
N PRO A 36 -15.70 -0.58 -7.38
CA PRO A 36 -15.75 -0.74 -5.94
C PRO A 36 -16.72 0.26 -5.30
N ASP A 37 -17.35 -0.14 -4.19
CA ASP A 37 -18.20 0.76 -3.42
C ASP A 37 -17.37 1.85 -2.75
N ILE A 38 -16.17 1.50 -2.29
CA ILE A 38 -15.17 2.41 -1.72
C ILE A 38 -13.75 1.99 -2.11
N ILE A 39 -12.83 2.95 -2.07
CA ILE A 39 -11.39 2.73 -2.17
C ILE A 39 -10.76 3.09 -0.84
N VAL A 40 -9.91 2.22 -0.31
CA VAL A 40 -9.13 2.45 0.92
C VAL A 40 -7.65 2.46 0.57
N HIS A 41 -6.94 3.52 0.97
CA HIS A 41 -5.49 3.60 0.91
C HIS A 41 -4.91 3.54 2.32
N THR A 42 -4.18 2.48 2.62
CA THR A 42 -3.65 2.22 3.97
C THR A 42 -2.28 2.84 4.23
N GLY A 43 -2.03 4.06 3.70
CA GLY A 43 -0.87 4.89 4.03
C GLY A 43 0.33 4.74 3.10
N ASP A 44 1.35 5.55 3.37
CA ASP A 44 2.59 5.67 2.60
C ASP A 44 2.36 6.03 1.13
N ILE A 45 1.60 7.12 0.91
CA ILE A 45 1.46 7.74 -0.40
C ILE A 45 2.77 8.43 -0.77
N ALA A 46 3.35 9.21 0.15
CA ALA A 46 4.64 9.86 -0.06
C ALA A 46 5.80 8.89 0.14
N HIS A 47 6.85 8.98 -0.68
CA HIS A 47 8.10 8.26 -0.41
C HIS A 47 8.92 8.92 0.71
N THR A 48 8.84 10.22 0.83
CA THR A 48 9.48 11.02 1.89
C THR A 48 8.60 12.21 2.27
N LYS A 49 8.54 12.53 3.56
CA LYS A 49 7.76 13.64 4.12
C LYS A 49 8.45 15.00 4.08
N THR A 50 9.71 15.07 3.65
CA THR A 50 10.53 16.30 3.76
C THR A 50 11.08 16.81 2.45
N GLN A 51 11.03 16.03 1.38
CA GLN A 51 11.48 16.40 0.04
C GLN A 51 10.33 16.28 -0.92
N LEU A 52 9.57 17.36 -1.07
CA LEU A 52 8.37 17.43 -1.89
C LEU A 52 8.57 18.51 -2.95
N SER A 53 8.54 18.12 -4.23
CA SER A 53 8.64 19.03 -5.37
C SER A 53 7.26 19.37 -5.92
N PRO A 54 7.15 20.43 -6.77
CA PRO A 54 5.92 20.72 -7.48
C PRO A 54 5.37 19.51 -8.27
N GLU A 55 6.25 18.72 -8.89
CA GLU A 55 5.88 17.53 -9.68
C GLU A 55 5.34 16.40 -8.78
N TYR A 56 5.84 16.30 -7.54
CA TYR A 56 5.26 15.39 -6.54
C TYR A 56 3.82 15.82 -6.20
N PHE A 57 3.60 17.11 -5.95
CA PHE A 57 2.26 17.65 -5.65
C PHE A 57 1.31 17.41 -6.81
N GLU A 58 1.75 17.67 -8.04
CA GLU A 58 0.96 17.43 -9.25
C GLU A 58 0.53 15.97 -9.35
N LEU A 59 1.49 15.05 -9.34
CA LEU A 59 1.24 13.62 -9.49
C LEU A 59 0.37 13.05 -8.35
N THR A 60 0.61 13.48 -7.11
CA THR A 60 -0.17 13.03 -5.95
C THR A 60 -1.59 13.58 -6.02
N SER A 61 -1.76 14.84 -6.43
CA SER A 61 -3.08 15.45 -6.62
C SER A 61 -3.89 14.74 -7.71
N GLU A 62 -3.26 14.41 -8.84
CA GLU A 62 -3.86 13.63 -9.91
C GLU A 62 -4.27 12.24 -9.41
N PHE A 63 -3.36 11.54 -8.72
CA PHE A 63 -3.61 10.20 -8.19
C PHE A 63 -4.83 10.16 -7.26
N LEU A 64 -4.88 11.05 -6.27
CA LEU A 64 -6.00 11.12 -5.33
C LEU A 64 -7.31 11.53 -6.01
N SER A 65 -7.27 12.49 -6.95
CA SER A 65 -8.45 12.97 -7.67
C SER A 65 -9.04 11.90 -8.58
N GLU A 66 -8.19 11.16 -9.30
CA GLU A 66 -8.62 10.06 -10.17
C GLU A 66 -9.25 8.93 -9.37
N LEU A 67 -8.64 8.49 -8.25
CA LEU A 67 -9.25 7.49 -7.38
C LEU A 67 -10.60 7.96 -6.84
N ALA A 68 -10.69 9.19 -6.36
CA ALA A 68 -11.91 9.77 -5.83
C ALA A 68 -13.01 10.00 -6.90
N SER A 69 -12.64 10.04 -8.18
CA SER A 69 -13.59 10.08 -9.29
C SER A 69 -14.26 8.73 -9.56
N ILE A 70 -13.62 7.63 -9.12
CA ILE A 70 -14.11 6.26 -9.32
C ILE A 70 -15.04 5.85 -8.18
N ALA A 71 -14.63 6.07 -6.93
CA ALA A 71 -15.42 5.77 -5.73
C ALA A 71 -14.96 6.64 -4.55
N PRO A 72 -15.74 6.78 -3.47
CA PRO A 72 -15.28 7.43 -2.25
C PRO A 72 -13.95 6.85 -1.78
N LEU A 73 -12.95 7.74 -1.58
CA LEU A 73 -11.58 7.38 -1.23
C LEU A 73 -11.33 7.66 0.26
N TYR A 74 -10.98 6.64 1.01
CA TYR A 74 -10.59 6.73 2.41
C TYR A 74 -9.08 6.51 2.53
N VAL A 75 -8.38 7.45 3.15
CA VAL A 75 -6.91 7.45 3.25
C VAL A 75 -6.51 7.55 4.71
N ILE A 76 -5.70 6.63 5.20
CA ILE A 76 -4.96 6.80 6.45
C ILE A 76 -3.53 7.22 6.17
N LEU A 77 -2.84 7.82 7.15
CA LEU A 77 -1.44 8.19 7.02
C LEU A 77 -0.52 7.02 7.38
N GLY A 78 0.57 6.91 6.61
CA GLY A 78 1.68 6.03 6.95
C GLY A 78 2.89 6.79 7.54
N ASN A 79 3.90 6.05 7.96
CA ASN A 79 5.09 6.60 8.62
C ASN A 79 5.96 7.44 7.67
N HIS A 80 5.82 7.27 6.35
CA HIS A 80 6.46 8.11 5.33
C HIS A 80 5.67 9.38 5.02
N ASP A 81 4.37 9.42 5.30
CA ASP A 81 3.54 10.61 5.10
C ASP A 81 3.69 11.61 6.24
N GLY A 82 3.74 11.14 7.49
CA GLY A 82 3.85 11.94 8.70
C GLY A 82 5.10 11.65 9.54
N ASN A 83 5.30 12.40 10.62
CA ASN A 83 6.44 12.26 11.52
C ASN A 83 6.03 11.64 12.85
N LEU A 84 6.26 10.34 13.04
CA LEU A 84 5.94 9.62 14.29
C LEU A 84 6.65 10.19 15.54
N LYS A 85 7.79 10.89 15.37
CA LYS A 85 8.52 11.52 16.48
C LYS A 85 8.04 12.92 16.83
N ASN A 86 7.23 13.52 15.96
CA ASN A 86 6.63 14.83 16.17
C ASN A 86 5.29 14.88 15.41
N ILE A 87 4.25 14.38 16.04
CA ILE A 87 2.90 14.27 15.48
C ILE A 87 2.24 15.62 15.21
N GLU A 88 2.69 16.69 15.87
CA GLU A 88 2.22 18.07 15.64
C GLU A 88 2.75 18.63 14.29
N ARG A 89 3.76 18.00 13.72
CA ARG A 89 4.31 18.44 12.44
C ARG A 89 3.35 18.07 11.31
N GLN A 90 3.14 19.04 10.40
CA GLN A 90 2.35 18.84 9.18
C GLN A 90 2.85 17.62 8.38
N ASP A 91 1.93 16.74 8.03
CA ASP A 91 2.18 15.62 7.11
C ASP A 91 2.21 16.07 5.65
N ALA A 92 2.62 15.16 4.75
CA ALA A 92 2.77 15.44 3.31
C ALA A 92 1.44 15.43 2.54
N ILE A 93 0.37 14.85 3.10
CA ILE A 93 -0.87 14.56 2.39
C ILE A 93 -1.96 15.58 2.68
N THR A 94 -2.07 16.03 3.94
CA THR A 94 -3.10 16.99 4.36
C THR A 94 -3.17 18.24 3.46
N PRO A 95 -2.05 18.94 3.15
CA PRO A 95 -2.12 20.15 2.32
C PRO A 95 -2.65 19.89 0.90
N ILE A 96 -2.41 18.68 0.36
CA ILE A 96 -2.89 18.28 -0.96
C ILE A 96 -4.41 18.07 -0.91
N VAL A 97 -4.87 17.29 0.06
CA VAL A 97 -6.30 16.98 0.22
C VAL A 97 -7.10 18.26 0.48
N GLU A 98 -6.60 19.15 1.34
CA GLU A 98 -7.23 20.44 1.60
C GLU A 98 -7.31 21.33 0.35
N ALA A 99 -6.23 21.35 -0.46
CA ALA A 99 -6.21 22.14 -1.70
C ALA A 99 -7.18 21.58 -2.76
N LEU A 100 -7.35 20.27 -2.84
CA LEU A 100 -8.26 19.61 -3.79
C LEU A 100 -9.75 19.89 -3.48
N GLN A 101 -10.12 20.12 -2.22
CA GLN A 101 -11.49 20.35 -1.76
C GLN A 101 -12.49 19.32 -2.34
N ASN A 102 -12.04 18.11 -2.57
CA ASN A 102 -12.86 17.03 -3.12
C ASN A 102 -13.58 16.27 -2.00
N LYS A 103 -14.92 16.33 -1.99
CA LYS A 103 -15.75 15.71 -0.95
C LYS A 103 -15.70 14.20 -0.92
N ASN A 104 -15.20 13.56 -1.98
CA ASN A 104 -15.02 12.12 -2.06
C ASN A 104 -13.66 11.67 -1.52
N ILE A 105 -12.79 12.57 -1.05
CA ILE A 105 -11.53 12.24 -0.41
C ILE A 105 -11.67 12.43 1.09
N HIS A 106 -11.58 11.33 1.84
CA HIS A 106 -11.67 11.30 3.29
C HIS A 106 -10.30 10.95 3.88
N LEU A 107 -9.56 11.97 4.34
CA LEU A 107 -8.28 11.77 5.02
C LEU A 107 -8.54 11.50 6.51
N LEU A 108 -8.24 10.29 6.95
CA LEU A 108 -8.49 9.79 8.30
C LEU A 108 -7.18 9.78 9.09
N LYS A 109 -6.87 10.87 9.77
CA LYS A 109 -5.60 11.07 10.49
C LYS A 109 -5.63 10.50 11.91
N ASP A 110 -6.77 10.66 12.55
CA ASP A 110 -6.96 10.28 13.96
C ASP A 110 -7.62 8.90 14.04
N SER A 111 -7.45 8.26 15.17
CA SER A 111 -8.13 7.00 15.47
C SER A 111 -9.62 7.22 15.71
N GLY A 112 -10.42 6.24 15.31
CA GLY A 112 -11.86 6.33 15.49
C GLY A 112 -12.65 5.57 14.44
N GLU A 113 -13.96 5.68 14.54
CA GLU A 113 -14.92 5.00 13.68
C GLU A 113 -15.44 5.92 12.57
N VAL A 114 -15.57 5.37 11.36
CA VAL A 114 -16.19 6.04 10.22
C VAL A 114 -17.28 5.13 9.68
N GLU A 115 -18.54 5.52 9.88
CA GLU A 115 -19.67 4.79 9.33
C GLU A 115 -19.72 4.95 7.80
N ILE A 116 -19.67 3.85 7.08
CA ILE A 116 -19.83 3.84 5.62
C ILE A 116 -21.30 3.71 5.26
N ASN A 117 -22.00 2.86 5.96
CA ASN A 117 -23.45 2.67 5.86
C ASN A 117 -23.99 1.99 7.14
N ASP A 118 -25.25 1.57 7.11
CA ASP A 118 -25.88 0.92 8.25
C ASP A 118 -25.25 -0.41 8.66
N GLU A 119 -24.49 -1.07 7.75
CA GLU A 119 -23.93 -2.41 7.95
C GLU A 119 -22.42 -2.40 8.19
N VAL A 120 -21.67 -1.39 7.69
CA VAL A 120 -20.21 -1.39 7.66
C VAL A 120 -19.62 -0.14 8.29
N THR A 121 -18.64 -0.34 9.15
CA THR A 121 -17.85 0.71 9.81
C THR A 121 -16.36 0.47 9.55
N LEU A 122 -15.63 1.50 9.09
CA LEU A 122 -14.18 1.51 9.10
C LEU A 122 -13.70 1.99 10.49
N ASN A 123 -12.69 1.32 11.01
CA ASN A 123 -12.11 1.60 12.32
C ASN A 123 -10.63 1.93 12.12
N VAL A 124 -10.27 3.19 12.31
CA VAL A 124 -8.90 3.66 12.12
C VAL A 124 -8.09 3.41 13.38
N LEU A 125 -7.03 2.63 13.27
CA LEU A 125 -6.00 2.45 14.28
C LEU A 125 -4.77 3.28 13.86
N SER A 126 -4.87 4.60 14.01
CA SER A 126 -3.82 5.52 13.57
C SER A 126 -2.56 5.36 14.40
N VAL A 127 -1.39 5.17 13.73
CA VAL A 127 -0.09 5.12 14.42
C VAL A 127 0.36 6.48 14.95
N PHE A 128 -0.35 7.56 14.55
CA PHE A 128 -0.14 8.91 15.07
C PHE A 128 -1.04 9.25 16.27
N ASP A 129 -2.00 8.35 16.60
CA ASP A 129 -3.01 8.59 17.63
C ASP A 129 -3.35 7.28 18.39
N ARG A 130 -2.30 6.62 18.90
CA ARG A 130 -2.41 5.30 19.56
C ARG A 130 -3.23 5.32 20.84
N ASP A 131 -3.21 6.42 21.58
CA ASP A 131 -3.93 6.55 22.84
C ASP A 131 -5.46 6.49 22.69
N ASN A 132 -5.95 6.72 21.48
CA ASN A 132 -7.37 6.68 21.13
C ASN A 132 -7.79 5.42 20.36
N TRP A 133 -6.96 4.37 20.33
CA TRP A 133 -7.37 3.09 19.78
C TRP A 133 -8.44 2.45 20.63
N ASN A 134 -9.55 2.08 20.02
CA ASN A 134 -10.70 1.50 20.70
C ASN A 134 -11.20 0.27 19.95
N GLU A 135 -11.82 -0.65 20.70
CA GLU A 135 -12.61 -1.73 20.10
C GLU A 135 -13.87 -1.15 19.43
N PRO A 136 -14.47 -1.84 18.44
CA PRO A 136 -15.67 -1.38 17.76
C PRO A 136 -16.84 -1.09 18.74
N SER A 137 -17.45 0.08 18.62
CA SER A 137 -18.59 0.48 19.45
C SER A 137 -19.85 -0.34 19.16
N ASN A 138 -20.01 -0.81 17.92
CA ASN A 138 -21.13 -1.64 17.50
C ASN A 138 -20.65 -2.97 16.88
N PRO A 139 -20.52 -4.03 17.69
CA PRO A 139 -20.12 -5.34 17.22
C PRO A 139 -21.13 -6.04 16.31
N SER A 140 -22.36 -5.52 16.15
CA SER A 140 -23.32 -6.09 15.19
C SER A 140 -23.05 -5.69 13.74
N LYS A 141 -22.36 -4.56 13.52
CA LYS A 141 -21.89 -4.13 12.20
C LYS A 141 -20.66 -4.91 11.77
N ILE A 142 -20.39 -4.90 10.48
CA ILE A 142 -19.10 -5.37 9.92
C ILE A 142 -18.06 -4.29 10.22
N ASN A 143 -17.09 -4.63 11.05
CA ASN A 143 -16.04 -3.73 11.50
C ASN A 143 -14.73 -4.04 10.80
N VAL A 144 -14.26 -3.09 9.99
CA VAL A 144 -13.03 -3.19 9.21
C VAL A 144 -11.96 -2.30 9.81
N ALA A 145 -10.90 -2.89 10.38
CA ALA A 145 -9.77 -2.15 10.90
C ALA A 145 -8.87 -1.65 9.77
N LEU A 146 -8.42 -0.40 9.87
CA LEU A 146 -7.41 0.20 9.00
C LEU A 146 -6.16 0.48 9.84
N TYR A 147 -5.03 -0.07 9.43
CA TYR A 147 -3.78 0.06 10.16
C TYR A 147 -2.57 0.19 9.23
N HIS A 148 -1.60 1.01 9.62
CA HIS A 148 -0.32 1.14 8.93
C HIS A 148 0.82 0.90 9.90
N GLY A 149 1.50 -0.23 9.79
CA GLY A 149 2.61 -0.61 10.63
C GLY A 149 2.93 -2.09 10.54
N SER A 150 4.08 -2.50 11.09
CA SER A 150 4.51 -3.89 11.04
C SER A 150 3.87 -4.74 12.14
N ILE A 151 3.32 -5.89 11.75
CA ILE A 151 2.81 -6.91 12.68
C ILE A 151 3.84 -8.01 12.82
N SER A 152 4.11 -8.41 14.06
CA SER A 152 5.02 -9.53 14.37
C SER A 152 4.65 -10.79 13.58
N GLY A 153 5.62 -11.39 12.90
CA GLY A 153 5.45 -12.54 12.03
C GLY A 153 5.26 -12.19 10.54
N CYS A 154 5.15 -10.92 10.16
CA CYS A 154 5.09 -10.54 8.75
C CYS A 154 6.45 -10.70 8.07
N GLU A 155 6.44 -10.91 6.77
CA GLU A 155 7.64 -11.02 5.94
C GLU A 155 7.85 -9.76 5.10
N THR A 156 9.09 -9.28 5.05
CA THR A 156 9.48 -8.21 4.13
C THR A 156 9.56 -8.70 2.68
N GLY A 157 9.60 -7.77 1.72
CA GLY A 157 9.79 -8.10 0.30
C GLY A 157 11.06 -8.89 -0.01
N GLN A 158 12.05 -8.85 0.88
CA GLN A 158 13.32 -9.58 0.75
C GLN A 158 13.32 -10.95 1.44
N GLY A 159 12.19 -11.38 1.99
CA GLY A 159 12.04 -12.69 2.64
C GLY A 159 12.50 -12.75 4.11
N PHE A 160 12.74 -11.61 4.76
CA PHE A 160 13.00 -11.56 6.19
C PHE A 160 11.70 -11.55 6.97
N THR A 161 11.55 -12.42 7.95
CA THR A 161 10.44 -12.39 8.89
C THR A 161 10.73 -11.39 10.00
N ILE A 162 9.82 -10.44 10.22
CA ILE A 162 9.86 -9.49 11.33
C ILE A 162 9.34 -10.21 12.56
N THR A 163 10.25 -10.67 13.42
CA THR A 163 9.86 -11.40 14.64
C THR A 163 9.30 -10.50 15.72
N GLN A 164 9.69 -9.21 15.72
CA GLN A 164 9.24 -8.17 16.62
C GLN A 164 8.83 -6.96 15.78
N GLY A 165 7.54 -6.91 15.44
CA GLY A 165 6.94 -5.77 14.73
C GLY A 165 6.56 -4.64 15.70
N ASP A 166 6.00 -3.56 15.15
CA ASP A 166 5.46 -2.46 15.94
C ASP A 166 4.34 -2.94 16.85
N ASP A 167 3.56 -3.92 16.37
CA ASP A 167 2.44 -4.51 17.07
C ASP A 167 2.33 -6.03 16.84
N THR A 168 1.34 -6.64 17.45
CA THR A 168 0.97 -8.05 17.21
C THR A 168 -0.44 -8.12 16.62
N ALA A 169 -0.78 -9.24 15.98
CA ALA A 169 -2.11 -9.43 15.40
C ALA A 169 -3.26 -9.34 16.44
N SER A 170 -2.94 -9.36 17.74
CA SER A 170 -3.93 -9.21 18.80
C SER A 170 -4.62 -7.84 18.84
N ILE A 171 -4.04 -6.80 18.22
CA ILE A 171 -4.67 -5.48 18.11
C ILE A 171 -5.94 -5.52 17.25
N PHE A 172 -6.08 -6.53 16.39
CA PHE A 172 -7.27 -6.70 15.54
C PHE A 172 -8.36 -7.55 16.19
N LYS A 173 -8.18 -7.95 17.45
CA LYS A 173 -9.22 -8.67 18.18
C LYS A 173 -10.45 -7.78 18.35
N GLY A 174 -11.62 -8.30 17.98
CA GLY A 174 -12.88 -7.56 18.01
C GLY A 174 -13.28 -6.94 16.67
N PHE A 175 -12.35 -6.86 15.70
CA PHE A 175 -12.67 -6.48 14.33
C PHE A 175 -12.94 -7.71 13.46
N ASP A 176 -13.79 -7.54 12.45
CA ASP A 176 -14.14 -8.64 11.53
C ASP A 176 -13.08 -8.80 10.43
N PHE A 177 -12.51 -7.69 9.98
CA PHE A 177 -11.47 -7.64 8.94
C PHE A 177 -10.44 -6.58 9.28
N ALA A 178 -9.21 -6.73 8.74
CA ALA A 178 -8.15 -5.73 8.87
C ALA A 178 -7.38 -5.54 7.56
N LEU A 179 -7.33 -4.29 7.10
CA LEU A 179 -6.63 -3.82 5.91
C LEU A 179 -5.35 -3.12 6.35
N LEU A 180 -4.19 -3.67 5.97
CA LEU A 180 -2.89 -3.27 6.48
C LEU A 180 -1.99 -2.64 5.41
N GLY A 181 -1.19 -1.65 5.82
CA GLY A 181 -0.07 -1.06 5.06
C GLY A 181 1.26 -1.13 5.82
N ASP A 182 2.35 -0.58 5.25
CA ASP A 182 3.75 -0.58 5.70
C ASP A 182 4.59 -1.73 5.09
N ILE A 183 4.02 -2.91 4.92
CA ILE A 183 4.76 -4.06 4.41
C ILE A 183 4.51 -4.23 2.92
N HIS A 184 5.55 -4.02 2.11
CA HIS A 184 5.47 -4.05 0.64
C HIS A 184 5.23 -5.44 0.04
N LYS A 185 5.32 -6.52 0.84
CA LYS A 185 4.95 -7.87 0.44
C LYS A 185 3.48 -8.11 0.75
N ARG A 186 2.67 -8.33 -0.31
CA ARG A 186 1.29 -8.79 -0.13
C ARG A 186 1.29 -10.11 0.62
N GLN A 187 0.57 -10.19 1.72
CA GLN A 187 0.46 -11.39 2.53
C GLN A 187 -0.76 -11.40 3.45
N GLN A 188 -1.24 -12.60 3.71
CA GLN A 188 -2.24 -12.88 4.73
C GLN A 188 -1.54 -13.06 6.08
N MET A 189 -2.11 -12.50 7.14
CA MET A 189 -1.53 -12.53 8.49
C MET A 189 -2.25 -13.44 9.47
N ASP A 190 -3.40 -13.97 9.10
CA ASP A 190 -4.19 -14.91 9.90
C ASP A 190 -4.54 -16.18 9.09
N THR A 191 -5.11 -17.17 9.73
CA THR A 191 -5.49 -18.43 9.06
C THR A 191 -6.83 -18.34 8.32
N GLU A 192 -7.65 -17.36 8.64
CA GLU A 192 -9.00 -17.22 8.12
C GLU A 192 -9.08 -16.33 6.88
N GLY A 193 -8.06 -15.55 6.58
CA GLY A 193 -8.05 -14.62 5.46
C GLY A 193 -8.75 -13.30 5.75
N ARG A 194 -8.79 -12.88 7.00
CA ARG A 194 -9.42 -11.64 7.47
C ARG A 194 -8.45 -10.48 7.62
N VAL A 195 -7.16 -10.77 7.74
CA VAL A 195 -6.10 -9.79 8.00
C VAL A 195 -5.06 -9.83 6.89
N TRP A 196 -4.94 -8.75 6.10
CA TRP A 196 -4.07 -8.71 4.94
C TRP A 196 -3.29 -7.42 4.80
N TYR A 197 -2.01 -7.57 4.44
CA TYR A 197 -1.25 -6.52 3.77
C TYR A 197 -1.55 -6.52 2.28
N ALA A 198 -1.93 -5.38 1.72
CA ALA A 198 -2.08 -5.25 0.26
C ALA A 198 -0.73 -5.33 -0.46
N GLY A 199 0.32 -4.93 0.22
CA GLY A 199 1.64 -4.73 -0.35
C GLY A 199 1.74 -3.42 -1.13
N SER A 200 2.93 -3.06 -1.58
CA SER A 200 3.09 -1.81 -2.34
C SER A 200 2.36 -1.87 -3.69
N THR A 201 1.73 -0.76 -4.04
CA THR A 201 0.98 -0.61 -5.30
C THR A 201 1.89 -0.75 -6.52
N VAL A 202 3.09 -0.18 -6.46
CA VAL A 202 4.11 -0.29 -7.51
C VAL A 202 5.41 -0.87 -6.93
N GLN A 203 6.24 -1.47 -7.79
CA GLN A 203 7.53 -2.00 -7.37
C GLN A 203 8.49 -0.86 -7.01
N GLN A 204 9.03 -0.86 -5.79
CA GLN A 204 9.87 0.20 -5.26
C GLN A 204 11.37 -0.02 -5.47
N ASN A 205 11.80 -1.29 -5.54
CA ASN A 205 13.22 -1.64 -5.61
C ASN A 205 13.45 -3.08 -6.13
N PHE A 206 14.73 -3.44 -6.29
CA PHE A 206 15.18 -4.76 -6.78
C PHE A 206 14.89 -5.94 -5.85
N GLY A 207 14.53 -5.71 -4.61
CA GLY A 207 14.22 -6.75 -3.62
C GLY A 207 12.74 -7.15 -3.58
N GLU A 208 11.91 -6.48 -4.36
CA GLU A 208 10.47 -6.72 -4.37
C GLU A 208 10.02 -7.58 -5.55
N SER A 209 8.87 -8.24 -5.38
CA SER A 209 8.25 -9.01 -6.46
C SER A 209 7.84 -8.10 -7.63
N LEU A 210 7.88 -8.64 -8.84
CA LEU A 210 7.48 -7.93 -10.06
C LEU A 210 5.97 -7.68 -10.15
N ARG A 211 5.18 -8.52 -9.48
CA ARG A 211 3.71 -8.45 -9.49
C ARG A 211 3.24 -7.59 -8.33
N LYS A 212 2.87 -6.36 -8.63
CA LYS A 212 2.31 -5.36 -7.73
C LYS A 212 0.86 -5.06 -8.12
N GLY A 213 0.11 -4.41 -7.22
CA GLY A 213 -1.29 -4.13 -7.47
C GLY A 213 -2.03 -3.84 -6.17
N TYR A 214 -3.26 -4.33 -6.07
CA TYR A 214 -4.17 -4.07 -4.95
C TYR A 214 -4.99 -5.32 -4.63
N LEU A 215 -5.64 -5.30 -3.47
CA LEU A 215 -6.61 -6.31 -3.09
C LEU A 215 -8.03 -5.80 -3.33
N LEU A 216 -8.89 -6.67 -3.83
CA LEU A 216 -10.32 -6.43 -3.94
C LEU A 216 -11.04 -7.33 -2.93
N TRP A 217 -11.68 -6.72 -1.97
CA TRP A 217 -12.48 -7.38 -0.95
C TRP A 217 -13.93 -7.34 -1.36
N ASN A 218 -14.56 -8.50 -1.43
CA ASN A 218 -16.02 -8.60 -1.61
C ASN A 218 -16.61 -9.16 -0.31
N ILE A 219 -17.18 -8.29 0.50
CA ILE A 219 -17.69 -8.63 1.83
C ILE A 219 -19.21 -8.62 1.78
N HIS A 220 -19.82 -9.80 1.83
CA HIS A 220 -21.28 -9.99 1.90
C HIS A 220 -21.79 -10.03 3.33
N SER A 221 -21.02 -10.66 4.23
CA SER A 221 -21.29 -10.71 5.68
C SER A 221 -19.99 -10.99 6.44
N LYS A 222 -20.05 -11.08 7.77
CA LYS A 222 -18.92 -11.49 8.61
C LYS A 222 -18.43 -12.91 8.31
N ASP A 223 -19.29 -13.76 7.76
CA ASP A 223 -19.00 -15.16 7.50
C ASP A 223 -18.93 -15.49 5.98
N ASP A 224 -19.16 -14.48 5.13
CA ASP A 224 -19.11 -14.64 3.67
C ASP A 224 -18.37 -13.47 3.02
N TRP A 225 -17.14 -13.73 2.62
CA TRP A 225 -16.26 -12.75 1.96
C TRP A 225 -15.24 -13.42 1.04
N THR A 226 -14.70 -12.64 0.11
CA THR A 226 -13.54 -13.05 -0.71
C THR A 226 -12.53 -11.93 -0.78
N VAL A 227 -11.25 -12.29 -0.94
CA VAL A 227 -10.15 -11.36 -1.17
C VAL A 227 -9.41 -11.79 -2.42
N GLU A 228 -9.38 -10.92 -3.43
CA GLU A 228 -8.72 -11.19 -4.70
C GLU A 228 -7.60 -10.18 -4.97
N PHE A 229 -6.48 -10.67 -5.50
CA PHE A 229 -5.38 -9.82 -5.91
C PHE A 229 -5.48 -9.45 -7.38
N HIS A 230 -5.47 -8.16 -7.66
CA HIS A 230 -5.44 -7.60 -9.01
C HIS A 230 -4.08 -6.96 -9.27
N ALA A 231 -3.32 -7.61 -10.17
CA ALA A 231 -2.03 -7.07 -10.58
C ALA A 231 -2.22 -5.88 -11.50
N ILE A 232 -1.42 -4.83 -11.32
CA ILE A 232 -1.33 -3.71 -12.24
C ILE A 232 -0.06 -3.80 -13.09
N ARG A 233 -0.03 -3.02 -14.17
CA ARG A 233 1.12 -2.94 -15.07
C ARG A 233 2.36 -2.47 -14.32
N ASN A 234 3.47 -3.16 -14.53
CA ASN A 234 4.80 -2.70 -14.14
C ASN A 234 5.57 -2.29 -15.42
N PRO A 235 5.55 -1.01 -15.80
CA PRO A 235 6.06 -0.58 -17.11
C PRO A 235 7.58 -0.72 -17.25
N ARG A 236 8.32 -0.57 -16.14
CA ARG A 236 9.78 -0.68 -16.09
C ARG A 236 10.23 -1.42 -14.84
N PRO A 237 10.17 -2.76 -14.84
CA PRO A 237 10.45 -3.56 -13.66
C PRO A 237 11.93 -3.45 -13.23
N PHE A 238 12.14 -3.52 -11.90
CA PHE A 238 13.47 -3.70 -11.32
C PHE A 238 13.81 -5.20 -11.30
N ILE A 239 14.81 -5.60 -12.08
CA ILE A 239 15.18 -7.01 -12.25
C ILE A 239 16.62 -7.22 -11.81
N SER A 240 16.85 -8.17 -10.88
CA SER A 240 18.19 -8.64 -10.54
C SER A 240 18.52 -9.89 -11.34
N ILE A 241 19.65 -9.88 -12.03
CA ILE A 241 20.19 -11.01 -12.78
C ILE A 241 21.47 -11.47 -12.08
N TYR A 242 21.52 -12.75 -11.75
CA TYR A 242 22.66 -13.37 -11.09
C TYR A 242 23.51 -14.09 -12.12
N LEU A 243 24.81 -13.73 -12.16
CA LEU A 243 25.78 -14.39 -13.03
C LEU A 243 26.06 -15.80 -12.50
N ASP A 244 26.35 -16.71 -13.43
CA ASP A 244 26.82 -18.05 -13.07
C ASP A 244 28.29 -18.01 -12.61
N ARG A 245 28.87 -19.19 -12.30
CA ARG A 245 30.27 -19.31 -11.83
C ARG A 245 31.30 -18.88 -12.86
N ASN A 246 30.94 -18.88 -14.16
CA ASN A 246 31.81 -18.47 -15.25
C ASN A 246 31.67 -16.98 -15.56
N GLY A 247 30.73 -16.29 -14.90
CA GLY A 247 30.39 -14.90 -15.18
C GLY A 247 29.47 -14.71 -16.38
N ASP A 248 28.78 -15.76 -16.80
CA ASP A 248 27.86 -15.69 -17.93
C ASP A 248 26.44 -15.35 -17.45
N LEU A 249 25.70 -14.64 -18.32
CA LEU A 249 24.31 -14.29 -18.06
C LEU A 249 23.42 -15.52 -18.29
N PRO A 250 22.43 -15.78 -17.41
CA PRO A 250 21.44 -16.82 -17.66
C PRO A 250 20.56 -16.47 -18.86
N GLU A 251 20.09 -17.47 -19.58
CA GLU A 251 19.03 -17.29 -20.59
C GLU A 251 17.73 -16.93 -19.87
N THR A 252 17.44 -15.65 -19.77
CA THR A 252 16.20 -15.15 -19.18
C THR A 252 15.61 -14.04 -20.04
N HIS A 253 14.28 -14.02 -20.11
CA HIS A 253 13.58 -12.94 -20.77
C HIS A 253 13.62 -11.68 -19.89
N VAL A 254 14.24 -10.62 -20.41
CA VAL A 254 14.28 -9.32 -19.77
C VAL A 254 13.46 -8.33 -20.60
N PRO A 255 12.44 -7.67 -20.02
CA PRO A 255 11.73 -6.60 -20.71
C PRO A 255 12.69 -5.50 -21.17
N ARG A 256 12.46 -4.94 -22.37
CA ARG A 256 13.37 -3.99 -23.02
C ARG A 256 13.71 -2.77 -22.13
N ASP A 257 12.73 -2.29 -21.37
CA ASP A 257 12.85 -1.05 -20.58
C ASP A 257 13.08 -1.32 -19.09
N ALA A 258 13.45 -2.54 -18.70
CA ALA A 258 13.69 -2.89 -17.29
C ALA A 258 14.92 -2.16 -16.71
N TYR A 259 14.84 -1.81 -15.43
CA TYR A 259 16.01 -1.47 -14.63
C TYR A 259 16.74 -2.74 -14.25
N LEU A 260 18.02 -2.87 -14.65
CA LEU A 260 18.79 -4.08 -14.40
C LEU A 260 19.81 -3.87 -13.28
N ARG A 261 19.90 -4.87 -12.41
CA ARG A 261 21.00 -5.06 -11.47
C ARG A 261 21.66 -6.40 -11.77
N ILE A 262 22.92 -6.39 -12.22
CA ILE A 262 23.71 -7.60 -12.43
C ILE A 262 24.50 -7.89 -11.15
N VAL A 263 24.38 -9.10 -10.63
CA VAL A 263 24.98 -9.54 -9.37
C VAL A 263 25.86 -10.76 -9.62
N SER A 264 27.13 -10.69 -9.23
CA SER A 264 27.97 -11.89 -9.09
C SER A 264 28.07 -12.29 -7.63
N GLN A 265 27.88 -13.56 -7.36
CA GLN A 265 28.14 -14.19 -6.06
C GLN A 265 29.53 -14.83 -6.00
N TYR A 266 30.29 -14.69 -7.09
CA TYR A 266 31.62 -15.31 -7.26
C TYR A 266 32.65 -14.22 -7.57
N ASP A 267 33.91 -14.48 -7.20
CA ASP A 267 35.03 -13.65 -7.59
C ASP A 267 35.28 -13.85 -9.10
N LEU A 268 34.92 -12.86 -9.88
CA LEU A 268 35.12 -12.86 -11.33
C LEU A 268 36.38 -12.06 -11.69
N PRO A 269 37.17 -12.51 -12.69
CA PRO A 269 38.27 -11.70 -13.21
C PRO A 269 37.74 -10.42 -13.86
N LEU A 270 38.49 -9.31 -13.68
CA LEU A 270 38.13 -7.98 -14.24
C LEU A 270 37.82 -7.99 -15.74
N THR A 271 38.35 -8.96 -16.47
CA THR A 271 38.07 -9.13 -17.91
C THR A 271 36.69 -9.65 -18.22
N LYS A 272 35.89 -10.04 -17.20
CA LYS A 272 34.52 -10.53 -17.32
C LYS A 272 33.48 -9.50 -16.82
N LEU A 273 33.94 -8.42 -16.18
CA LEU A 273 33.14 -7.28 -15.73
C LEU A 273 33.18 -6.12 -16.74
#